data_989ef132d7146fa0ae84e3060c62bcfe
#
_entry.id   989ef132d7146fa0ae84e3060c62bcfe
#
_cell.length_a   1.000
_cell.length_b   1.000
_cell.length_c   1.000
_cell.angle_alpha   90.00
_cell.angle_beta   90.00
_cell.angle_gamma   90.00
#
_symmetry.space_group_name_H-M   'P 1'
#
loop_
_entity.id
_entity.type
_entity.pdbx_description
1 polymer ?
#
loop_
_entity_poly.entity_id
_entity_poly.type
_entity_poly.pdbx_seq_one_letter_code
_entity_poly.pdbx_strand_id
1 'polypeptide(L)'
;MTYTPKFTITNAITAALTSIERARGFLEAAKLSQEWVSDLQNRALVLEAHHTTHIEGTRLSLDESEKLLGGGEVNEADPDDVKELLNYRKAFELVSEYLEGGDPVTEGVLREIHKRLVRDVRGDSGKPGEYRVVQNYVANSKTGEIIYTPPPPSEVPALMKEFVAWLQNEQEINPVLVAGISQFHLVHIHPFVDGNGRTARLLSTLCLYQRGYDFKRLFSISEFYDRDRPAYYKAIQSVRDHDLDLTSWLEYFVSGLSTQMREVQTLSLIHI
;
A
#
# COMPACT_ATOMS: atom_id res chain seq x y z
N MET A 1 11.15 7.00 -22.98
CA MET A 1 9.84 7.71 -23.03
C MET A 1 9.48 8.06 -21.61
N THR A 2 8.81 9.16 -21.34
CA THR A 2 8.38 9.51 -19.99
C THR A 2 7.06 8.79 -19.70
N TYR A 3 6.94 8.09 -18.57
CA TYR A 3 5.69 7.47 -18.15
C TYR A 3 4.57 8.52 -18.09
N THR A 4 3.43 8.21 -18.68
CA THR A 4 2.26 9.09 -18.66
C THR A 4 1.03 8.22 -18.30
N PRO A 5 0.45 8.38 -17.09
CA PRO A 5 -0.71 7.62 -16.69
C PRO A 5 -1.94 8.03 -17.51
N LYS A 6 -2.70 7.04 -17.99
CA LYS A 6 -3.94 7.25 -18.73
C LYS A 6 -5.12 7.06 -17.78
N PHE A 7 -5.93 8.08 -17.60
CA PHE A 7 -7.17 8.04 -16.82
C PHE A 7 -8.09 9.22 -17.11
N THR A 8 -9.34 9.11 -16.70
CA THR A 8 -10.35 10.18 -16.77
C THR A 8 -10.83 10.51 -15.36
N ILE A 9 -11.00 11.80 -15.05
CA ILE A 9 -11.64 12.26 -13.81
C ILE A 9 -13.16 12.11 -13.96
N THR A 10 -13.71 11.14 -13.21
CA THR A 10 -15.16 10.88 -13.19
C THR A 10 -15.84 11.61 -12.04
N ASN A 11 -17.18 11.65 -12.09
CA ASN A 11 -17.97 12.15 -10.95
C ASN A 11 -17.72 11.34 -9.67
N ALA A 12 -17.48 10.04 -9.78
CA ALA A 12 -17.17 9.17 -8.64
C ALA A 12 -15.84 9.56 -8.00
N ILE A 13 -14.79 9.75 -8.81
CA ILE A 13 -13.48 10.23 -8.35
C ILE A 13 -13.63 11.59 -7.66
N THR A 14 -14.31 12.55 -8.30
CA THR A 14 -14.51 13.90 -7.74
C THR A 14 -15.25 13.87 -6.41
N ALA A 15 -16.32 13.08 -6.29
CA ALA A 15 -17.09 12.94 -5.06
C ALA A 15 -16.26 12.33 -3.93
N ALA A 16 -15.45 11.28 -4.23
CA ALA A 16 -14.60 10.65 -3.25
C ALA A 16 -13.46 11.58 -2.80
N LEU A 17 -12.79 12.28 -3.72
CA LEU A 17 -11.76 13.27 -3.37
C LEU A 17 -12.34 14.39 -2.49
N THR A 18 -13.54 14.90 -2.80
CA THR A 18 -14.23 15.89 -1.96
C THR A 18 -14.49 15.37 -0.55
N SER A 19 -14.88 14.10 -0.42
CA SER A 19 -15.09 13.46 0.89
C SER A 19 -13.78 13.31 1.67
N ILE A 20 -12.70 12.94 0.99
CA ILE A 20 -11.35 12.81 1.57
C ILE A 20 -10.87 14.18 2.09
N GLU A 21 -11.03 15.25 1.29
CA GLU A 21 -10.62 16.60 1.71
C GLU A 21 -11.42 17.10 2.91
N ARG A 22 -12.72 16.82 2.98
CA ARG A 22 -13.56 17.14 4.15
C ARG A 22 -13.06 16.43 5.42
N ALA A 23 -12.76 15.14 5.31
CA ALA A 23 -12.25 14.37 6.43
C ALA A 23 -10.87 14.88 6.86
N ARG A 24 -9.99 15.23 5.91
CA ARG A 24 -8.69 15.82 6.17
C ARG A 24 -8.82 17.14 6.95
N GLY A 25 -9.59 18.08 6.43
CA GLY A 25 -9.81 19.37 7.10
C GLY A 25 -10.43 19.22 8.49
N PHE A 26 -11.34 18.25 8.68
CA PHE A 26 -11.87 17.93 10.01
C PHE A 26 -10.78 17.43 10.96
N LEU A 27 -9.96 16.44 10.55
CA LEU A 27 -8.91 15.88 11.38
C LEU A 27 -7.79 16.88 11.71
N GLU A 28 -7.48 17.80 10.79
CA GLU A 28 -6.53 18.88 11.03
C GLU A 28 -7.05 19.88 12.07
N ALA A 29 -8.34 20.22 12.02
CA ALA A 29 -8.97 21.17 12.93
C ALA A 29 -9.36 20.58 14.30
N ALA A 30 -9.54 19.27 14.39
CA ALA A 30 -10.00 18.57 15.59
C ALA A 30 -8.95 18.63 16.71
N LYS A 31 -9.39 19.05 17.90
CA LYS A 31 -8.57 19.05 19.13
C LYS A 31 -8.62 17.68 19.79
N LEU A 32 -7.89 16.72 19.21
CA LEU A 32 -7.79 15.36 19.74
C LEU A 32 -6.69 15.29 20.80
N SER A 33 -6.89 14.52 21.88
CA SER A 33 -5.83 14.30 22.86
C SER A 33 -4.68 13.49 22.25
N GLN A 34 -3.45 13.75 22.69
CA GLN A 34 -2.27 13.02 22.21
C GLN A 34 -2.36 11.52 22.52
N GLU A 35 -2.88 11.15 23.69
CA GLU A 35 -3.07 9.77 24.11
C GLU A 35 -4.00 9.04 23.13
N TRP A 36 -5.17 9.62 22.86
CA TRP A 36 -6.14 9.04 21.92
C TRP A 36 -5.59 8.90 20.49
N VAL A 37 -4.85 9.92 20.00
CA VAL A 37 -4.20 9.86 18.68
C VAL A 37 -3.17 8.73 18.65
N SER A 38 -2.35 8.57 19.69
CA SER A 38 -1.36 7.50 19.79
C SER A 38 -1.99 6.11 19.78
N ASP A 39 -3.09 5.92 20.53
CA ASP A 39 -3.81 4.66 20.58
C ASP A 39 -4.39 4.29 19.22
N LEU A 40 -5.00 5.25 18.52
CA LEU A 40 -5.51 5.01 17.17
C LEU A 40 -4.42 4.79 16.14
N GLN A 41 -3.27 5.46 16.24
CA GLN A 41 -2.12 5.19 15.37
C GLN A 41 -1.61 3.76 15.53
N ASN A 42 -1.49 3.30 16.78
CA ASN A 42 -1.11 1.92 17.07
C ASN A 42 -2.13 0.93 16.50
N ARG A 43 -3.43 1.20 16.69
CA ARG A 43 -4.49 0.37 16.12
C ARG A 43 -4.47 0.37 14.59
N ALA A 44 -4.29 1.52 13.95
CA ALA A 44 -4.20 1.62 12.49
C ALA A 44 -2.99 0.85 11.93
N LEU A 45 -1.84 0.90 12.62
CA LEU A 45 -0.66 0.10 12.26
C LEU A 45 -0.93 -1.40 12.38
N VAL A 46 -1.61 -1.83 13.46
CA VAL A 46 -2.00 -3.25 13.64
C VAL A 46 -2.91 -3.70 12.50
N LEU A 47 -3.96 -2.93 12.20
CA LEU A 47 -4.90 -3.23 11.12
C LEU A 47 -4.18 -3.27 9.76
N GLU A 48 -3.33 -2.29 9.47
CA GLU A 48 -2.60 -2.25 8.19
C GLU A 48 -1.64 -3.43 8.05
N ALA A 49 -0.86 -3.75 9.10
CA ALA A 49 0.05 -4.87 9.10
C ALA A 49 -0.67 -6.23 8.98
N HIS A 50 -1.75 -6.42 9.73
CA HIS A 50 -2.56 -7.62 9.68
C HIS A 50 -3.18 -7.82 8.29
N HIS A 51 -3.95 -6.83 7.81
CA HIS A 51 -4.68 -6.98 6.56
C HIS A 51 -3.76 -7.07 5.34
N THR A 52 -2.67 -6.30 5.30
CA THR A 52 -1.74 -6.35 4.17
C THR A 52 -1.03 -7.70 4.06
N THR A 53 -0.68 -8.35 5.19
CA THR A 53 -0.07 -9.69 5.18
C THR A 53 -1.11 -10.78 4.96
N HIS A 54 -2.34 -10.62 5.51
CA HIS A 54 -3.46 -11.53 5.27
C HIS A 54 -3.88 -11.58 3.78
N ILE A 55 -3.84 -10.46 3.04
CA ILE A 55 -4.02 -10.43 1.59
C ILE A 55 -3.03 -11.37 0.88
N GLU A 56 -1.78 -11.43 1.35
CA GLU A 56 -0.71 -12.27 0.79
C GLU A 56 -0.73 -13.72 1.31
N GLY A 57 -1.63 -14.04 2.24
CA GLY A 57 -1.89 -15.42 2.66
C GLY A 57 -1.46 -15.81 4.06
N THR A 58 -1.04 -14.86 4.92
CA THR A 58 -0.84 -15.15 6.34
C THR A 58 -2.16 -15.53 7.01
N ARG A 59 -2.10 -16.36 8.06
CA ARG A 59 -3.27 -16.94 8.74
C ARG A 59 -3.45 -16.43 10.16
N LEU A 60 -2.63 -15.47 10.59
CA LEU A 60 -2.78 -14.85 11.90
C LEU A 60 -4.15 -14.18 12.01
N SER A 61 -4.83 -14.39 13.12
CA SER A 61 -6.00 -13.60 13.48
C SER A 61 -5.61 -12.16 13.85
N LEU A 62 -6.58 -11.26 13.88
CA LEU A 62 -6.34 -9.88 14.29
C LEU A 62 -5.83 -9.79 15.73
N ASP A 63 -6.41 -10.58 16.64
CA ASP A 63 -6.01 -10.61 18.06
C ASP A 63 -4.56 -11.11 18.23
N GLU A 64 -4.15 -12.13 17.45
CA GLU A 64 -2.77 -12.61 17.43
C GLU A 64 -1.81 -11.55 16.88
N SER A 65 -2.21 -10.85 15.82
CA SER A 65 -1.43 -9.76 15.23
C SER A 65 -1.26 -8.61 16.21
N GLU A 66 -2.31 -8.22 16.94
CA GLU A 66 -2.27 -7.20 17.98
C GLU A 66 -1.33 -7.61 19.12
N LYS A 67 -1.44 -8.85 19.59
CA LYS A 67 -0.58 -9.40 20.64
C LYS A 67 0.91 -9.40 20.23
N LEU A 68 1.21 -9.85 19.00
CA LEU A 68 2.58 -9.89 18.49
C LEU A 68 3.20 -8.50 18.31
N LEU A 69 2.43 -7.56 17.76
CA LEU A 69 2.88 -6.17 17.58
C LEU A 69 3.00 -5.43 18.93
N GLY A 70 2.26 -5.85 19.95
CA GLY A 70 2.41 -5.41 21.34
C GLY A 70 3.58 -6.03 22.09
N GLY A 71 4.38 -6.91 21.45
CA GLY A 71 5.54 -7.58 22.06
C GLY A 71 5.22 -8.88 22.80
N GLY A 72 3.97 -9.40 22.69
CA GLY A 72 3.60 -10.71 23.23
C GLY A 72 3.99 -11.87 22.30
N GLU A 73 3.79 -13.09 22.79
CA GLU A 73 4.08 -14.32 22.04
C GLU A 73 2.80 -15.08 21.72
N VAL A 74 2.78 -15.74 20.54
CA VAL A 74 1.71 -16.64 20.09
C VAL A 74 2.31 -18.01 19.84
N ASN A 75 1.90 -19.01 20.61
CA ASN A 75 2.60 -20.31 20.67
C ASN A 75 2.34 -21.24 19.49
N GLU A 76 1.22 -21.09 18.76
CA GLU A 76 0.81 -22.00 17.68
C GLU A 76 0.82 -21.33 16.29
N ALA A 77 1.36 -20.10 16.19
CA ALA A 77 1.42 -19.38 14.93
C ALA A 77 2.54 -19.92 14.01
N ASP A 78 2.31 -19.89 12.70
CA ASP A 78 3.34 -20.17 11.71
C ASP A 78 4.48 -19.14 11.86
N PRO A 79 5.73 -19.60 12.04
CA PRO A 79 6.87 -18.69 12.22
C PRO A 79 7.08 -17.70 11.04
N ASP A 80 6.75 -18.11 9.82
CA ASP A 80 6.85 -17.22 8.66
C ASP A 80 5.76 -16.15 8.69
N ASP A 81 4.53 -16.48 9.08
CA ASP A 81 3.44 -15.51 9.23
C ASP A 81 3.78 -14.46 10.31
N VAL A 82 4.36 -14.90 11.44
CA VAL A 82 4.84 -13.99 12.51
C VAL A 82 5.93 -13.06 11.98
N LYS A 83 6.90 -13.59 11.24
CA LYS A 83 7.98 -12.78 10.66
C LYS A 83 7.45 -11.79 9.62
N GLU A 84 6.53 -12.19 8.75
CA GLU A 84 5.94 -11.30 7.76
C GLU A 84 5.23 -10.12 8.42
N LEU A 85 4.48 -10.35 9.49
CA LEU A 85 3.82 -9.30 10.27
C LEU A 85 4.84 -8.33 10.90
N LEU A 86 5.86 -8.86 11.58
CA LEU A 86 6.90 -8.06 12.23
C LEU A 86 7.78 -7.31 11.22
N ASN A 87 8.05 -7.92 10.07
CA ASN A 87 8.77 -7.29 8.96
C ASN A 87 7.98 -6.13 8.38
N TYR A 88 6.65 -6.25 8.28
CA TYR A 88 5.82 -5.14 7.85
C TYR A 88 5.94 -3.95 8.79
N ARG A 89 5.89 -4.16 10.11
CA ARG A 89 6.12 -3.08 11.09
C ARG A 89 7.46 -2.38 10.85
N LYS A 90 8.56 -3.14 10.70
CA LYS A 90 9.89 -2.56 10.44
C LYS A 90 9.97 -1.79 9.13
N ALA A 91 9.25 -2.23 8.10
CA ALA A 91 9.17 -1.51 6.83
C ALA A 91 8.33 -0.22 6.96
N PHE A 92 7.27 -0.24 7.75
CA PHE A 92 6.46 0.93 8.06
C PHE A 92 7.22 1.97 8.91
N GLU A 93 8.03 1.50 9.88
CA GLU A 93 8.94 2.36 10.65
C GLU A 93 9.93 3.08 9.73
N LEU A 94 10.54 2.38 8.75
CA LEU A 94 11.38 3.00 7.73
C LEU A 94 10.65 4.10 6.95
N VAL A 95 9.40 3.85 6.55
CA VAL A 95 8.59 4.87 5.85
C VAL A 95 8.41 6.10 6.73
N SER A 96 8.18 5.92 8.02
CA SER A 96 8.03 7.02 8.98
C SER A 96 9.32 7.83 9.13
N GLU A 97 10.46 7.17 9.29
CA GLU A 97 11.79 7.79 9.36
C GLU A 97 12.13 8.55 8.06
N TYR A 98 11.82 7.94 6.91
CA TYR A 98 12.08 8.53 5.59
C TYR A 98 11.29 9.82 5.36
N LEU A 99 10.07 9.89 5.88
CA LEU A 99 9.22 11.08 5.80
C LEU A 99 9.77 12.24 6.61
N GLU A 100 10.40 11.98 7.77
CA GLU A 100 11.01 13.02 8.59
C GLU A 100 12.20 13.69 7.89
N GLY A 101 12.91 12.96 7.02
CA GLY A 101 13.98 13.48 6.19
C GLY A 101 13.53 14.39 5.05
N GLY A 102 12.27 14.32 4.62
CA GLY A 102 11.74 15.10 3.50
C GLY A 102 12.29 14.70 2.13
N ASP A 103 12.99 13.56 2.05
CA ASP A 103 13.63 13.09 0.82
C ASP A 103 12.59 12.60 -0.22
N PRO A 104 12.84 12.78 -1.53
CA PRO A 104 11.96 12.28 -2.57
C PRO A 104 12.02 10.74 -2.65
N VAL A 105 10.92 10.09 -3.08
CA VAL A 105 10.92 8.64 -3.31
C VAL A 105 12.01 8.26 -4.33
N THR A 106 12.86 7.30 -3.96
CA THR A 106 13.95 6.79 -4.81
C THR A 106 13.83 5.29 -5.02
N GLU A 107 14.49 4.76 -6.06
CA GLU A 107 14.63 3.31 -6.21
C GLU A 107 15.30 2.66 -4.98
N GLY A 108 16.22 3.39 -4.34
CA GLY A 108 16.90 2.94 -3.12
C GLY A 108 15.94 2.68 -1.97
N VAL A 109 15.01 3.61 -1.70
CA VAL A 109 14.02 3.42 -0.63
C VAL A 109 13.02 2.31 -0.97
N LEU A 110 12.59 2.18 -2.23
CA LEU A 110 11.70 1.08 -2.65
C LEU A 110 12.36 -0.29 -2.44
N ARG A 111 13.62 -0.40 -2.79
CA ARG A 111 14.41 -1.63 -2.58
C ARG A 111 14.64 -1.92 -1.11
N GLU A 112 14.86 -0.91 -0.28
CA GLU A 112 15.03 -1.10 1.17
C GLU A 112 13.69 -1.47 1.85
N ILE A 113 12.57 -0.87 1.44
CA ILE A 113 11.22 -1.28 1.87
C ILE A 113 10.99 -2.76 1.55
N HIS A 114 11.19 -3.14 0.29
CA HIS A 114 11.05 -4.54 -0.12
C HIS A 114 11.95 -5.49 0.69
N LYS A 115 13.23 -5.12 0.86
CA LYS A 115 14.20 -5.90 1.63
C LYS A 115 13.74 -6.16 3.06
N ARG A 116 13.18 -5.15 3.74
CA ARG A 116 12.64 -5.32 5.10
C ARG A 116 11.40 -6.21 5.11
N LEU A 117 10.52 -6.08 4.11
CA LEU A 117 9.28 -6.85 4.03
C LEU A 117 9.50 -8.36 3.87
N VAL A 118 10.49 -8.77 3.06
CA VAL A 118 10.68 -10.19 2.71
C VAL A 118 11.87 -10.86 3.38
N ARG A 119 12.54 -10.19 4.32
CA ARG A 119 13.74 -10.71 4.98
C ARG A 119 13.41 -11.94 5.82
N ASP A 120 14.17 -13.02 5.60
CA ASP A 120 14.08 -14.28 6.34
C ASP A 120 12.68 -14.95 6.30
N VAL A 121 11.88 -14.67 5.28
CA VAL A 121 10.57 -15.28 5.03
C VAL A 121 10.48 -15.84 3.60
N ARG A 122 9.32 -16.34 3.20
CA ARG A 122 9.09 -17.01 1.90
C ARG A 122 9.69 -16.30 0.68
N GLY A 123 9.75 -14.98 0.66
CA GLY A 123 10.33 -14.19 -0.43
C GLY A 123 11.85 -13.98 -0.35
N ASP A 124 12.53 -14.44 0.68
CA ASP A 124 13.97 -14.20 0.89
C ASP A 124 14.85 -14.87 -0.18
N SER A 125 14.45 -16.03 -0.67
CA SER A 125 15.11 -16.71 -1.80
C SER A 125 15.15 -15.86 -3.09
N GLY A 126 14.31 -14.85 -3.20
CA GLY A 126 14.24 -13.87 -4.29
C GLY A 126 15.21 -12.69 -4.17
N LYS A 127 16.22 -12.77 -3.29
CA LYS A 127 17.20 -11.70 -3.04
C LYS A 127 16.55 -10.38 -2.60
N PRO A 128 16.29 -10.20 -1.29
CA PRO A 128 15.62 -9.02 -0.75
C PRO A 128 16.24 -7.70 -1.21
N GLY A 129 15.42 -6.81 -1.77
CA GLY A 129 15.85 -5.51 -2.29
C GLY A 129 16.50 -5.54 -3.67
N GLU A 130 16.58 -6.69 -4.34
CA GLU A 130 17.09 -6.80 -5.71
C GLU A 130 15.95 -7.00 -6.72
N TYR A 131 16.05 -6.35 -7.87
CA TYR A 131 15.12 -6.60 -8.96
C TYR A 131 15.31 -8.00 -9.53
N ARG A 132 14.20 -8.62 -9.93
CA ARG A 132 14.22 -9.95 -10.52
C ARG A 132 15.00 -10.02 -11.82
N VAL A 133 15.72 -11.10 -12.00
CA VAL A 133 16.44 -11.43 -13.23
C VAL A 133 15.80 -12.62 -13.96
N VAL A 134 14.69 -13.14 -13.40
CA VAL A 134 13.89 -14.24 -13.96
C VAL A 134 12.47 -13.77 -14.22
N GLN A 135 11.79 -14.41 -15.18
CA GLN A 135 10.38 -14.16 -15.41
C GLN A 135 9.57 -14.74 -14.26
N ASN A 136 8.67 -13.91 -13.71
CA ASN A 136 7.65 -14.36 -12.76
C ASN A 136 6.25 -14.17 -13.36
N TYR A 137 5.27 -14.75 -12.69
CA TYR A 137 3.88 -14.74 -13.14
C TYR A 137 2.98 -14.51 -11.94
N VAL A 138 1.90 -13.75 -12.16
CA VAL A 138 0.82 -13.66 -11.18
C VAL A 138 -0.20 -14.73 -11.54
N ALA A 139 -0.37 -15.71 -10.66
CA ALA A 139 -1.28 -16.84 -10.87
C ALA A 139 -2.38 -16.88 -9.83
N ASN A 140 -3.50 -17.47 -10.20
CA ASN A 140 -4.56 -17.81 -9.27
C ASN A 140 -4.05 -18.90 -8.30
N SER A 141 -4.05 -18.63 -7.02
CA SER A 141 -3.52 -19.53 -6.00
C SER A 141 -4.28 -20.86 -5.89
N LYS A 142 -5.53 -20.92 -6.37
CA LYS A 142 -6.38 -22.12 -6.32
C LYS A 142 -6.27 -22.98 -7.60
N THR A 143 -6.21 -22.31 -8.76
CA THR A 143 -6.23 -23.01 -10.06
C THR A 143 -4.86 -23.14 -10.71
N GLY A 144 -3.88 -22.35 -10.29
CA GLY A 144 -2.56 -22.23 -10.93
C GLY A 144 -2.60 -21.50 -12.28
N GLU A 145 -3.76 -21.00 -12.71
CA GLU A 145 -3.91 -20.25 -13.95
C GLU A 145 -3.15 -18.94 -13.89
N ILE A 146 -2.38 -18.62 -14.93
CA ILE A 146 -1.67 -17.33 -15.05
C ILE A 146 -2.67 -16.25 -15.38
N ILE A 147 -2.84 -15.30 -14.45
CA ILE A 147 -3.72 -14.14 -14.57
C ILE A 147 -2.98 -12.98 -15.25
N TYR A 148 -1.69 -12.84 -14.96
CA TYR A 148 -0.88 -11.75 -15.48
C TYR A 148 0.58 -12.16 -15.67
N THR A 149 1.15 -11.76 -16.81
CA THR A 149 2.58 -11.88 -17.12
C THR A 149 3.19 -10.49 -17.09
N PRO A 150 3.99 -10.17 -16.06
CA PRO A 150 4.70 -8.88 -15.98
C PRO A 150 5.72 -8.69 -17.12
N PRO A 151 6.20 -7.45 -17.34
CA PRO A 151 7.24 -7.16 -18.32
C PRO A 151 8.45 -8.09 -18.22
N PRO A 152 9.22 -8.31 -19.29
CA PRO A 152 10.46 -9.09 -19.25
C PRO A 152 11.44 -8.57 -18.20
N PRO A 153 12.22 -9.44 -17.53
CA PRO A 153 13.19 -9.02 -16.51
C PRO A 153 14.20 -7.98 -17.00
N SER A 154 14.59 -8.05 -18.27
CA SER A 154 15.51 -7.11 -18.89
C SER A 154 14.99 -5.67 -18.95
N GLU A 155 13.67 -5.47 -18.91
CA GLU A 155 13.03 -4.16 -18.96
C GLU A 155 12.81 -3.55 -17.57
N VAL A 156 12.80 -4.37 -16.51
CA VAL A 156 12.48 -3.92 -15.14
C VAL A 156 13.33 -2.72 -14.69
N PRO A 157 14.67 -2.70 -14.86
CA PRO A 157 15.46 -1.55 -14.41
C PRO A 157 15.09 -0.25 -15.10
N ALA A 158 14.81 -0.30 -16.42
CA ALA A 158 14.43 0.88 -17.19
C ALA A 158 13.04 1.39 -16.78
N LEU A 159 12.08 0.49 -16.63
CA LEU A 159 10.72 0.81 -16.19
C LEU A 159 10.70 1.40 -14.77
N MET A 160 11.46 0.85 -13.84
CA MET A 160 11.56 1.38 -12.47
C MET A 160 12.20 2.75 -12.43
N LYS A 161 13.25 2.98 -13.20
CA LYS A 161 13.88 4.30 -13.33
C LYS A 161 12.91 5.34 -13.89
N GLU A 162 12.18 5.00 -14.94
CA GLU A 162 11.17 5.88 -15.57
C GLU A 162 10.03 6.18 -14.59
N PHE A 163 9.54 5.16 -13.89
CA PHE A 163 8.49 5.29 -12.88
C PHE A 163 8.90 6.22 -11.72
N VAL A 164 10.07 6.00 -11.15
CA VAL A 164 10.56 6.82 -10.04
C VAL A 164 10.80 8.27 -10.49
N ALA A 165 11.35 8.46 -11.70
CA ALA A 165 11.52 9.80 -12.25
C ALA A 165 10.18 10.52 -12.45
N TRP A 166 9.15 9.82 -12.93
CA TRP A 166 7.80 10.38 -13.02
C TRP A 166 7.28 10.76 -11.62
N LEU A 167 7.37 9.87 -10.65
CA LEU A 167 6.86 10.10 -9.30
C LEU A 167 7.49 11.32 -8.61
N GLN A 168 8.79 11.55 -8.87
CA GLN A 168 9.53 12.69 -8.31
C GLN A 168 9.14 14.03 -8.98
N ASN A 169 8.77 14.00 -10.26
CA ASN A 169 8.49 15.21 -11.03
C ASN A 169 7.00 15.54 -11.17
N GLU A 170 6.12 14.61 -10.80
CA GLU A 170 4.66 14.81 -10.92
C GLU A 170 4.15 15.80 -9.86
N GLN A 171 3.58 16.92 -10.34
CA GLN A 171 3.06 17.99 -9.50
C GLN A 171 1.62 18.42 -9.89
N GLU A 172 1.09 17.93 -11.00
CA GLU A 172 -0.21 18.39 -11.55
C GLU A 172 -1.35 17.46 -11.13
N ILE A 173 -1.07 16.15 -11.03
CA ILE A 173 -2.08 15.17 -10.62
C ILE A 173 -2.34 15.26 -9.12
N ASN A 174 -3.62 15.19 -8.73
CA ASN A 174 -4.00 15.18 -7.32
C ASN A 174 -3.20 14.11 -6.54
N PRO A 175 -2.60 14.45 -5.39
CA PRO A 175 -1.73 13.55 -4.61
C PRO A 175 -2.36 12.20 -4.26
N VAL A 176 -3.68 12.18 -4.00
CA VAL A 176 -4.39 10.92 -3.71
C VAL A 176 -4.41 10.02 -4.95
N LEU A 177 -4.59 10.60 -6.14
CA LEU A 177 -4.53 9.83 -7.39
C LEU A 177 -3.11 9.35 -7.68
N VAL A 178 -2.09 10.18 -7.42
CA VAL A 178 -0.67 9.77 -7.55
C VAL A 178 -0.37 8.54 -6.70
N ALA A 179 -0.88 8.47 -5.47
CA ALA A 179 -0.70 7.31 -4.62
C ALA A 179 -1.36 6.04 -5.21
N GLY A 180 -2.58 6.14 -5.74
CA GLY A 180 -3.26 5.04 -6.42
C GLY A 180 -2.54 4.59 -7.71
N ILE A 181 -2.08 5.54 -8.52
CA ILE A 181 -1.27 5.28 -9.72
C ILE A 181 0.02 4.55 -9.35
N SER A 182 0.71 5.03 -8.31
CA SER A 182 1.97 4.44 -7.84
C SER A 182 1.80 2.99 -7.40
N GLN A 183 0.73 2.69 -6.66
CA GLN A 183 0.41 1.33 -6.24
C GLN A 183 0.21 0.41 -7.43
N PHE A 184 -0.65 0.80 -8.37
CA PHE A 184 -0.90 0.01 -9.57
C PHE A 184 0.37 -0.19 -10.40
N HIS A 185 1.13 0.89 -10.64
CA HIS A 185 2.27 0.84 -11.55
C HIS A 185 3.38 -0.08 -11.03
N LEU A 186 3.66 -0.08 -9.72
CA LEU A 186 4.61 -1.01 -9.12
C LEU A 186 4.12 -2.46 -9.23
N VAL A 187 2.83 -2.72 -8.97
CA VAL A 187 2.23 -4.06 -9.16
C VAL A 187 2.26 -4.48 -10.64
N HIS A 188 2.14 -3.54 -11.58
CA HIS A 188 2.22 -3.82 -13.01
C HIS A 188 3.65 -4.18 -13.44
N ILE A 189 4.66 -3.38 -13.08
CA ILE A 189 6.08 -3.69 -13.36
C ILE A 189 6.48 -5.00 -12.68
N HIS A 190 5.99 -5.23 -11.46
CA HIS A 190 6.27 -6.42 -10.65
C HIS A 190 7.78 -6.67 -10.51
N PRO A 191 8.54 -5.69 -9.97
CA PRO A 191 9.99 -5.67 -10.10
C PRO A 191 10.72 -6.73 -9.28
N PHE A 192 10.08 -7.33 -8.29
CA PHE A 192 10.69 -8.31 -7.38
C PHE A 192 10.16 -9.72 -7.63
N VAL A 193 10.85 -10.72 -7.09
CA VAL A 193 10.42 -12.12 -7.21
C VAL A 193 9.12 -12.35 -6.42
N ASP A 194 9.04 -11.79 -5.20
CA ASP A 194 7.86 -11.83 -4.32
C ASP A 194 7.73 -10.48 -3.59
N GLY A 195 6.69 -10.28 -2.76
CA GLY A 195 6.51 -9.07 -1.93
C GLY A 195 6.09 -7.80 -2.69
N ASN A 196 5.80 -7.89 -4.00
CA ASN A 196 5.42 -6.73 -4.81
C ASN A 196 4.12 -6.06 -4.32
N GLY A 197 3.14 -6.84 -3.90
CA GLY A 197 1.87 -6.32 -3.38
C GLY A 197 2.06 -5.51 -2.10
N ARG A 198 2.76 -6.05 -1.11
CA ARG A 198 3.09 -5.37 0.16
C ARG A 198 3.91 -4.10 -0.09
N THR A 199 4.92 -4.17 -0.96
CA THR A 199 5.74 -3.02 -1.34
C THR A 199 4.91 -1.92 -2.00
N ALA A 200 3.99 -2.28 -2.90
CA ALA A 200 3.15 -1.33 -3.62
C ALA A 200 2.16 -0.62 -2.68
N ARG A 201 1.54 -1.35 -1.75
CA ARG A 201 0.65 -0.75 -0.75
C ARG A 201 1.40 0.20 0.18
N LEU A 202 2.60 -0.17 0.61
CA LEU A 202 3.41 0.70 1.45
C LEU A 202 3.97 1.90 0.69
N LEU A 203 4.30 1.77 -0.61
CA LEU A 203 4.63 2.90 -1.48
C LEU A 203 3.46 3.88 -1.60
N SER A 204 2.25 3.38 -1.81
CA SER A 204 1.04 4.22 -1.86
C SER A 204 0.86 5.04 -0.58
N THR A 205 1.05 4.41 0.58
CA THR A 205 1.03 5.08 1.88
C THR A 205 2.12 6.15 2.00
N LEU A 206 3.36 5.84 1.57
CA LEU A 206 4.47 6.81 1.54
C LEU A 206 4.13 8.02 0.66
N CYS A 207 3.56 7.79 -0.53
CA CYS A 207 3.15 8.87 -1.44
C CYS A 207 2.07 9.77 -0.84
N LEU A 208 1.07 9.19 -0.15
CA LEU A 208 0.06 9.95 0.56
C LEU A 208 0.68 10.83 1.65
N TYR A 209 1.52 10.26 2.49
CA TYR A 209 2.11 10.95 3.63
C TYR A 209 3.04 12.09 3.19
N GLN A 210 3.90 11.87 2.20
CA GLN A 210 4.79 12.92 1.67
C GLN A 210 4.05 14.15 1.14
N ARG A 211 2.80 13.97 0.71
CA ARG A 211 1.99 15.03 0.11
C ARG A 211 0.93 15.60 1.06
N GLY A 212 1.09 15.35 2.37
CA GLY A 212 0.23 15.91 3.41
C GLY A 212 -1.11 15.21 3.58
N TYR A 213 -1.20 13.96 3.13
CA TYR A 213 -2.38 13.10 3.33
C TYR A 213 -2.07 11.98 4.33
N ASP A 214 -1.38 12.31 5.41
CA ASP A 214 -1.06 11.37 6.48
C ASP A 214 -2.24 11.09 7.41
N PHE A 215 -3.23 12.00 7.45
CA PHE A 215 -4.44 11.89 8.28
C PHE A 215 -4.12 11.48 9.72
N LYS A 216 -3.03 12.03 10.28
CA LYS A 216 -2.47 11.63 11.58
C LYS A 216 -2.13 10.14 11.67
N ARG A 217 -2.00 9.43 10.54
CA ARG A 217 -1.74 7.97 10.44
C ARG A 217 -2.84 7.11 11.09
N LEU A 218 -4.10 7.52 10.98
CA LEU A 218 -5.24 6.89 11.66
C LEU A 218 -6.04 5.91 10.79
N PHE A 219 -5.59 5.59 9.57
CA PHE A 219 -6.33 4.75 8.62
C PHE A 219 -5.54 3.52 8.17
N SER A 220 -6.25 2.51 7.69
CA SER A 220 -5.70 1.32 7.04
C SER A 220 -6.42 1.07 5.72
N ILE A 221 -5.75 1.35 4.60
CA ILE A 221 -6.33 1.06 3.28
C ILE A 221 -6.35 -0.44 2.99
N SER A 222 -5.41 -1.20 3.54
CA SER A 222 -5.35 -2.66 3.37
C SER A 222 -6.55 -3.37 3.98
N GLU A 223 -7.13 -2.84 5.05
CA GLU A 223 -8.38 -3.35 5.60
C GLU A 223 -9.53 -3.30 4.58
N PHE A 224 -9.66 -2.20 3.85
CA PHE A 224 -10.66 -2.09 2.79
C PHE A 224 -10.44 -3.12 1.68
N TYR A 225 -9.21 -3.37 1.28
CA TYR A 225 -8.88 -4.37 0.26
C TYR A 225 -9.15 -5.80 0.73
N ASP A 226 -8.84 -6.10 1.98
CA ASP A 226 -8.96 -7.43 2.55
C ASP A 226 -10.42 -7.83 2.81
N ARG A 227 -11.31 -6.89 3.10
CA ARG A 227 -12.77 -7.11 3.24
C ARG A 227 -13.39 -7.71 1.97
N ASP A 228 -12.88 -7.36 0.78
CA ASP A 228 -13.30 -7.93 -0.50
C ASP A 228 -12.10 -8.07 -1.46
N ARG A 229 -11.25 -9.07 -1.21
CA ARG A 229 -10.07 -9.37 -2.05
C ARG A 229 -10.44 -9.62 -3.52
N PRO A 230 -11.52 -10.33 -3.86
CA PRO A 230 -11.92 -10.47 -5.25
C PRO A 230 -12.16 -9.13 -5.95
N ALA A 231 -12.84 -8.17 -5.30
CA ALA A 231 -13.05 -6.83 -5.85
C ALA A 231 -11.72 -6.07 -6.01
N TYR A 232 -10.81 -6.17 -5.04
CA TYR A 232 -9.47 -5.57 -5.12
C TYR A 232 -8.67 -6.09 -6.31
N TYR A 233 -8.58 -7.42 -6.48
CA TYR A 233 -7.86 -8.00 -7.62
C TYR A 233 -8.55 -7.70 -8.96
N LYS A 234 -9.88 -7.68 -8.98
CA LYS A 234 -10.65 -7.29 -10.17
C LYS A 234 -10.38 -5.84 -10.57
N ALA A 235 -10.29 -4.93 -9.59
CA ALA A 235 -9.98 -3.51 -9.86
C ALA A 235 -8.56 -3.35 -10.45
N ILE A 236 -7.56 -4.08 -9.95
CA ILE A 236 -6.21 -4.10 -10.55
C ILE A 236 -6.25 -4.69 -11.96
N GLN A 237 -6.94 -5.81 -12.16
CA GLN A 237 -6.99 -6.48 -13.46
C GLN A 237 -7.73 -5.65 -14.51
N SER A 238 -8.76 -4.88 -14.11
CA SER A 238 -9.53 -4.04 -15.04
C SER A 238 -8.66 -3.04 -15.81
N VAL A 239 -7.58 -2.53 -15.23
CA VAL A 239 -6.64 -1.63 -15.90
C VAL A 239 -5.95 -2.33 -17.07
N ARG A 240 -5.56 -3.60 -16.89
CA ARG A 240 -4.90 -4.41 -17.91
C ARG A 240 -5.85 -4.80 -19.04
N ASP A 241 -7.12 -5.02 -18.71
CA ASP A 241 -8.17 -5.37 -19.67
C ASP A 241 -8.63 -4.17 -20.51
N HIS A 242 -8.28 -2.92 -20.11
CA HIS A 242 -8.67 -1.67 -20.77
C HIS A 242 -7.46 -0.82 -21.18
N ASP A 243 -6.47 -1.42 -21.84
CA ASP A 243 -5.32 -0.71 -22.42
C ASP A 243 -4.60 0.22 -21.44
N LEU A 244 -4.40 -0.25 -20.22
CA LEU A 244 -3.79 0.49 -19.11
C LEU A 244 -4.51 1.79 -18.73
N ASP A 245 -5.82 1.88 -18.98
CA ASP A 245 -6.66 2.94 -18.45
C ASP A 245 -6.92 2.74 -16.96
N LEU A 246 -6.40 3.64 -16.15
CA LEU A 246 -6.43 3.57 -14.69
C LEU A 246 -7.77 4.00 -14.06
N THR A 247 -8.73 4.48 -14.84
CA THR A 247 -9.95 5.12 -14.33
C THR A 247 -10.68 4.24 -13.31
N SER A 248 -11.00 2.99 -13.67
CA SER A 248 -11.74 2.07 -12.78
C SER A 248 -10.95 1.71 -11.51
N TRP A 249 -9.64 1.56 -11.62
CA TRP A 249 -8.77 1.35 -10.46
C TRP A 249 -8.77 2.57 -9.53
N LEU A 250 -8.65 3.76 -10.09
CA LEU A 250 -8.65 5.00 -9.31
C LEU A 250 -10.00 5.25 -8.64
N GLU A 251 -11.12 4.94 -9.29
CA GLU A 251 -12.44 4.96 -8.65
C GLU A 251 -12.49 4.04 -7.44
N TYR A 252 -12.00 2.81 -7.57
CA TYR A 252 -11.93 1.84 -6.48
C TYR A 252 -11.02 2.34 -5.34
N PHE A 253 -9.81 2.80 -5.68
CA PHE A 253 -8.83 3.30 -4.72
C PHE A 253 -9.36 4.49 -3.90
N VAL A 254 -9.88 5.53 -4.56
CA VAL A 254 -10.39 6.72 -3.86
C VAL A 254 -11.66 6.40 -3.05
N SER A 255 -12.50 5.47 -3.52
CA SER A 255 -13.66 5.00 -2.77
C SER A 255 -13.23 4.31 -1.47
N GLY A 256 -12.20 3.47 -1.52
CA GLY A 256 -11.63 2.80 -0.36
C GLY A 256 -11.07 3.80 0.64
N LEU A 257 -10.22 4.72 0.20
CA LEU A 257 -9.65 5.75 1.06
C LEU A 257 -10.74 6.66 1.66
N SER A 258 -11.73 7.09 0.86
CA SER A 258 -12.87 7.88 1.34
C SER A 258 -13.67 7.14 2.43
N THR A 259 -13.82 5.82 2.29
CA THR A 259 -14.53 4.99 3.29
C THR A 259 -13.74 4.94 4.59
N GLN A 260 -12.44 4.66 4.53
CA GLN A 260 -11.56 4.64 5.70
C GLN A 260 -11.53 6.01 6.40
N MET A 261 -11.47 7.11 5.64
CA MET A 261 -11.46 8.46 6.21
C MET A 261 -12.77 8.79 6.94
N ARG A 262 -13.92 8.36 6.44
CA ARG A 262 -15.21 8.55 7.13
C ARG A 262 -15.31 7.73 8.40
N GLU A 263 -14.76 6.51 8.42
CA GLU A 263 -14.70 5.68 9.63
C GLU A 263 -13.85 6.37 10.71
N VAL A 264 -12.66 6.89 10.36
CA VAL A 264 -11.79 7.65 11.27
C VAL A 264 -12.49 8.92 11.77
N GLN A 265 -13.14 9.68 10.89
CA GLN A 265 -13.90 10.89 11.27
C GLN A 265 -15.01 10.54 12.27
N THR A 266 -15.76 9.47 12.05
CA THR A 266 -16.83 9.03 12.95
C THR A 266 -16.28 8.66 14.32
N LEU A 267 -15.18 7.90 14.37
CA LEU A 267 -14.51 7.57 15.63
C LEU A 267 -14.01 8.84 16.36
N SER A 268 -13.48 9.81 15.63
CA SER A 268 -12.99 11.07 16.20
C SER A 268 -14.12 11.90 16.82
N LEU A 269 -15.32 11.89 16.23
CA LEU A 269 -16.49 12.62 16.77
C LEU A 269 -16.97 12.11 18.12
N ILE A 270 -16.67 10.87 18.49
CA ILE A 270 -17.06 10.28 19.79
C ILE A 270 -16.14 10.79 20.92
N HIS A 271 -14.97 11.32 20.56
CA HIS A 271 -13.89 11.70 21.50
C HIS A 271 -13.59 13.20 21.53
N ILE A 272 -14.37 14.03 20.84
CA ILE A 272 -14.37 15.48 20.93
C ILE A 272 -15.43 15.91 21.93
#